data_163cf0736f61ade33bcff9ec541f38b7
#
_entry.id   163cf0736f61ade33bcff9ec541f38b7
#
_cell.length_a   1.000
_cell.length_b   1.000
_cell.length_c   1.000
_cell.angle_alpha   90.00
_cell.angle_beta   90.00
_cell.angle_gamma   90.00
#
_symmetry.space_group_name_H-M   'P 1'
#
loop_
_entity.id
_entity.type
_entity.pdbx_description
1 polymer ?
#
loop_
_entity_poly.entity_id
_entity_poly.type
_entity_poly.pdbx_seq_one_letter_code
_entity_poly.pdbx_strand_id
1 'polypeptide(L)'
;MNAGRVIFIHIPKAAGQTIYGIVGRQYRRDEILILGARVGQVSPPTIEQAAGAKIILGHVHFGLHQHLDGENTYVTFLRDPVRRVLSLYRYIATSTRHHLHAQVVNTTLIDFVSGQLDAEEVENGQVRQIAGLTRGVPDASDLARAKQNLVEACRVVGLVERFDESIILLKRSLGWRIPFYVRKNVTQAAPSSDSSDDQALDIIKRRNALDIELYQFACDLFEKQIRRESFFFPMEVSVFRALNATARFGRAGMRAASVLRSRDA
;
A
#
# COMPACT_ATOMS: atom_id res chain seq x y z
N MET A 1 14.04 -24.35 2.55
CA MET A 1 14.49 -23.11 3.20
C MET A 1 13.30 -22.51 3.92
N ASN A 2 13.37 -22.41 5.25
CA ASN A 2 12.32 -21.77 6.04
C ASN A 2 12.31 -20.29 5.63
N ALA A 3 11.34 -19.87 4.85
CA ALA A 3 11.21 -18.46 4.50
C ALA A 3 10.87 -17.72 5.81
N GLY A 4 11.75 -16.82 6.24
CA GLY A 4 11.53 -16.00 7.42
C GLY A 4 10.19 -15.25 7.34
N ARG A 5 9.74 -14.69 8.44
CA ARG A 5 8.46 -13.95 8.51
C ARG A 5 8.50 -12.72 7.61
N VAL A 6 7.41 -12.49 6.90
CA VAL A 6 7.25 -11.30 6.06
C VAL A 6 6.49 -10.22 6.83
N ILE A 7 7.01 -9.01 6.88
CA ILE A 7 6.34 -7.82 7.43
C ILE A 7 5.94 -6.92 6.27
N PHE A 8 4.64 -6.78 6.03
CA PHE A 8 4.11 -5.88 5.01
C PHE A 8 3.79 -4.51 5.63
N ILE A 9 4.64 -3.51 5.34
CA ILE A 9 4.35 -2.12 5.70
C ILE A 9 3.26 -1.61 4.77
N HIS A 10 2.03 -1.52 5.31
CA HIS A 10 0.90 -1.00 4.56
C HIS A 10 0.84 0.52 4.65
N ILE A 11 1.34 1.19 3.64
CA ILE A 11 1.19 2.64 3.48
C ILE A 11 -0.26 2.96 3.10
N PRO A 12 -0.94 3.88 3.82
CA PRO A 12 -2.30 4.29 3.49
C PRO A 12 -2.42 4.74 2.03
N LYS A 13 -3.47 4.26 1.37
CA LYS A 13 -3.79 4.54 -0.05
C LYS A 13 -2.79 3.97 -1.08
N ALA A 14 -1.91 3.07 -0.66
CA ALA A 14 -1.01 2.30 -1.54
C ALA A 14 -1.51 0.85 -1.77
N ALA A 15 -2.74 0.70 -2.21
CA ALA A 15 -3.37 -0.56 -2.66
C ALA A 15 -3.57 -1.65 -1.57
N GLY A 16 -3.48 -1.33 -0.28
CA GLY A 16 -3.56 -2.29 0.82
C GLY A 16 -4.77 -3.22 0.77
N GLN A 17 -5.98 -2.70 0.51
CA GLN A 17 -7.20 -3.52 0.43
C GLN A 17 -7.10 -4.65 -0.61
N THR A 18 -6.42 -4.40 -1.73
CA THR A 18 -6.17 -5.42 -2.75
C THR A 18 -5.14 -6.44 -2.25
N ILE A 19 -4.06 -5.97 -1.62
CA ILE A 19 -3.01 -6.83 -1.05
C ILE A 19 -3.57 -7.73 0.06
N TYR A 20 -4.38 -7.20 1.00
CA TYR A 20 -5.03 -8.02 2.03
C TYR A 20 -5.86 -9.15 1.40
N GLY A 21 -6.60 -8.85 0.33
CA GLY A 21 -7.38 -9.85 -0.41
C GLY A 21 -6.52 -10.90 -1.10
N ILE A 22 -5.30 -10.56 -1.56
CA ILE A 22 -4.34 -11.51 -2.13
C ILE A 22 -3.75 -12.38 -1.02
N VAL A 23 -3.22 -11.77 0.04
CA VAL A 23 -2.59 -12.46 1.18
C VAL A 23 -3.52 -13.49 1.80
N GLY A 24 -4.81 -13.16 2.00
CA GLY A 24 -5.81 -14.10 2.53
C GLY A 24 -6.06 -15.33 1.65
N ARG A 25 -5.49 -15.41 0.44
CA ARG A 25 -5.52 -16.60 -0.43
C ARG A 25 -4.17 -17.32 -0.52
N GLN A 26 -3.10 -16.71 -0.01
CA GLN A 26 -1.75 -17.28 -0.01
C GLN A 26 -1.41 -17.98 1.29
N TYR A 27 -1.96 -17.50 2.40
CA TYR A 27 -1.68 -18.00 3.74
C TYR A 27 -2.94 -18.51 4.42
N ARG A 28 -2.80 -19.40 5.37
CA ARG A 28 -3.86 -19.80 6.28
C ARG A 28 -4.17 -18.66 7.24
N ARG A 29 -5.37 -18.64 7.81
CA ARG A 29 -5.81 -17.55 8.69
C ARG A 29 -4.94 -17.42 9.95
N ASP A 30 -4.49 -18.54 10.50
CA ASP A 30 -3.60 -18.62 11.66
C ASP A 30 -2.14 -18.23 11.36
N GLU A 31 -1.76 -18.13 10.09
CA GLU A 31 -0.44 -17.66 9.62
C GLU A 31 -0.41 -16.14 9.34
N ILE A 32 -1.55 -15.46 9.46
CA ILE A 32 -1.68 -14.02 9.16
C ILE A 32 -1.94 -13.26 10.44
N LEU A 33 -1.07 -12.31 10.77
CA LEU A 33 -1.30 -11.32 11.84
C LEU A 33 -1.57 -9.94 11.23
N ILE A 34 -2.69 -9.33 11.59
CA ILE A 34 -3.06 -7.98 11.15
C ILE A 34 -2.92 -7.04 12.33
N LEU A 35 -2.05 -6.03 12.19
CA LEU A 35 -1.78 -5.03 13.20
C LEU A 35 -2.33 -3.67 12.79
N GLY A 36 -3.04 -3.02 13.72
CA GLY A 36 -3.44 -1.63 13.64
C GLY A 36 -4.38 -1.27 12.50
N ALA A 37 -5.47 -0.62 12.86
CA ALA A 37 -6.36 0.01 11.90
C ALA A 37 -5.92 1.45 11.55
N ARG A 38 -5.00 2.04 12.31
CA ARG A 38 -4.54 3.43 12.18
C ARG A 38 -3.02 3.52 12.22
N VAL A 39 -2.45 4.41 11.41
CA VAL A 39 -1.03 4.78 11.46
C VAL A 39 -0.70 5.39 12.83
N GLY A 40 0.48 5.12 13.37
CA GLY A 40 0.94 5.69 14.63
C GLY A 40 0.32 5.09 15.91
N GLN A 41 -0.71 4.24 15.82
CA GLN A 41 -1.37 3.61 16.98
C GLN A 41 -1.12 2.11 17.09
N VAL A 42 -0.09 1.62 16.44
CA VAL A 42 0.25 0.19 16.46
C VAL A 42 1.26 -0.07 17.57
N SER A 43 0.83 -0.75 18.62
CA SER A 43 1.78 -1.35 19.57
C SER A 43 2.42 -2.58 18.92
N PRO A 44 3.72 -2.83 19.14
CA PRO A 44 4.34 -4.07 18.72
C PRO A 44 3.55 -5.27 19.29
N PRO A 45 3.36 -6.35 18.50
CA PRO A 45 2.75 -7.56 19.03
C PRO A 45 3.70 -8.21 20.04
N THR A 46 3.14 -8.91 21.00
CA THR A 46 3.96 -9.80 21.82
C THR A 46 4.52 -10.95 20.96
N ILE A 47 5.59 -11.59 21.43
CA ILE A 47 6.17 -12.77 20.77
C ILE A 47 5.09 -13.85 20.58
N GLU A 48 4.23 -14.04 21.61
CA GLU A 48 3.12 -14.99 21.57
C GLU A 48 2.09 -14.66 20.48
N GLN A 49 1.73 -13.36 20.32
CA GLN A 49 0.80 -12.92 19.27
C GLN A 49 1.39 -13.11 17.87
N ALA A 50 2.71 -12.98 17.74
CA ALA A 50 3.42 -13.20 16.48
C ALA A 50 3.78 -14.67 16.24
N ALA A 51 3.64 -15.52 17.26
CA ALA A 51 3.93 -16.96 17.17
C ALA A 51 3.06 -17.59 16.08
N GLY A 52 3.69 -18.33 15.15
CA GLY A 52 3.01 -18.96 14.02
C GLY A 52 2.68 -18.05 12.84
N ALA A 53 2.73 -16.72 12.99
CA ALA A 53 2.51 -15.81 11.88
C ALA A 53 3.66 -15.90 10.86
N LYS A 54 3.34 -16.21 9.61
CA LYS A 54 4.27 -16.17 8.46
C LYS A 54 4.28 -14.80 7.80
N ILE A 55 3.17 -14.05 7.95
CA ILE A 55 3.06 -12.70 7.45
C ILE A 55 2.34 -11.79 8.46
N ILE A 56 2.93 -10.61 8.67
CA ILE A 56 2.34 -9.54 9.47
C ILE A 56 1.99 -8.39 8.51
N LEU A 57 0.74 -7.91 8.56
CA LEU A 57 0.29 -6.78 7.75
C LEU A 57 -0.27 -5.69 8.63
N GLY A 58 -0.02 -4.44 8.28
CA GLY A 58 -0.64 -3.32 9.00
C GLY A 58 -0.07 -1.96 8.64
N HIS A 59 -0.66 -0.94 9.24
CA HIS A 59 -0.12 0.43 9.21
C HIS A 59 1.09 0.57 10.15
N VAL A 60 1.97 -0.44 10.10
CA VAL A 60 3.18 -0.50 10.92
C VAL A 60 4.28 0.39 10.34
N HIS A 61 5.15 0.88 11.21
CA HIS A 61 6.39 1.55 10.81
C HIS A 61 7.53 0.53 10.68
N PHE A 62 8.57 0.90 9.94
CA PHE A 62 9.82 0.15 9.94
C PHE A 62 10.38 0.05 11.37
N GLY A 63 11.07 -1.04 11.68
CA GLY A 63 11.60 -1.30 13.03
C GLY A 63 10.80 -2.35 13.81
N LEU A 64 9.63 -2.78 13.32
CA LEU A 64 8.82 -3.81 13.99
C LEU A 64 9.61 -5.12 14.25
N HIS A 65 10.53 -5.49 13.35
CA HIS A 65 11.38 -6.68 13.48
C HIS A 65 12.20 -6.70 14.78
N GLN A 66 12.51 -5.54 15.36
CA GLN A 66 13.26 -5.44 16.62
C GLN A 66 12.49 -6.01 17.84
N HIS A 67 11.19 -6.19 17.70
CA HIS A 67 10.30 -6.75 18.72
C HIS A 67 9.86 -8.19 18.41
N LEU A 68 10.48 -8.84 17.44
CA LEU A 68 10.09 -10.16 16.93
C LEU A 68 11.29 -11.09 16.89
N ASP A 69 11.08 -12.35 17.23
CA ASP A 69 12.10 -13.38 17.10
C ASP A 69 12.23 -13.89 15.67
N GLY A 70 13.42 -14.43 15.35
CA GLY A 70 13.73 -15.09 14.09
C GLY A 70 13.98 -14.14 12.92
N GLU A 71 14.10 -14.70 11.74
CA GLU A 71 14.35 -13.95 10.52
C GLU A 71 13.08 -13.21 10.06
N ASN A 72 13.20 -11.91 9.84
CA ASN A 72 12.13 -11.06 9.37
C ASN A 72 12.58 -10.29 8.14
N THR A 73 11.71 -10.18 7.13
CA THR A 73 11.95 -9.38 5.93
C THR A 73 10.75 -8.47 5.67
N TYR A 74 11.01 -7.34 5.04
CA TYR A 74 9.97 -6.38 4.72
C TYR A 74 9.52 -6.47 3.26
N VAL A 75 8.26 -6.14 3.04
CA VAL A 75 7.71 -5.79 1.73
C VAL A 75 6.84 -4.55 1.89
N THR A 76 6.82 -3.70 0.87
CA THR A 76 5.98 -2.51 0.87
C THR A 76 5.57 -2.13 -0.55
N PHE A 77 4.52 -1.31 -0.65
CA PHE A 77 4.10 -0.67 -1.89
C PHE A 77 4.10 0.83 -1.71
N LEU A 78 4.82 1.53 -2.60
CA LEU A 78 4.76 2.98 -2.69
C LEU A 78 3.79 3.40 -3.80
N ARG A 79 3.32 4.62 -3.70
CA ARG A 79 2.45 5.25 -4.67
C ARG A 79 2.95 6.66 -4.97
N ASP A 80 2.70 7.16 -6.18
CA ASP A 80 2.90 8.57 -6.49
C ASP A 80 2.29 9.45 -5.39
N PRO A 81 3.08 10.35 -4.76
CA PRO A 81 2.64 11.08 -3.56
C PRO A 81 1.42 11.95 -3.80
N VAL A 82 1.33 12.61 -4.96
CA VAL A 82 0.17 13.45 -5.31
C VAL A 82 -1.08 12.59 -5.41
N ARG A 83 -1.01 11.49 -6.16
CA ARG A 83 -2.12 10.54 -6.29
C ARG A 83 -2.50 9.89 -4.97
N ARG A 84 -1.52 9.67 -4.08
CA ARG A 84 -1.75 9.14 -2.74
C ARG A 84 -2.57 10.10 -1.89
N VAL A 85 -2.17 11.38 -1.80
CA VAL A 85 -2.87 12.41 -1.01
C VAL A 85 -4.26 12.66 -1.56
N LEU A 86 -4.43 12.80 -2.88
CA LEU A 86 -5.75 12.91 -3.50
C LEU A 86 -6.67 11.71 -3.18
N SER A 87 -6.10 10.52 -3.17
CA SER A 87 -6.84 9.31 -2.77
C SER A 87 -7.19 9.29 -1.29
N LEU A 88 -6.35 9.86 -0.45
CA LEU A 88 -6.59 9.99 1.00
C LEU A 88 -7.75 10.96 1.26
N TYR A 89 -7.70 12.16 0.69
CA TYR A 89 -8.78 13.14 0.78
C TYR A 89 -10.14 12.52 0.39
N ARG A 90 -10.22 11.94 -0.81
CA ARG A 90 -11.47 11.31 -1.28
C ARG A 90 -11.95 10.19 -0.37
N TYR A 91 -11.03 9.39 0.15
CA TYR A 91 -11.37 8.31 1.07
C TYR A 91 -11.96 8.85 2.37
N ILE A 92 -11.34 9.85 2.98
CA ILE A 92 -11.83 10.46 4.22
C ILE A 92 -13.19 11.13 3.97
N ALA A 93 -13.31 11.90 2.88
CA ALA A 93 -14.56 12.59 2.52
C ALA A 93 -15.75 11.65 2.25
N THR A 94 -15.48 10.40 1.82
CA THR A 94 -16.55 9.44 1.46
C THR A 94 -16.76 8.34 2.48
N SER A 95 -15.84 8.13 3.42
CA SER A 95 -15.90 7.03 4.39
C SER A 95 -16.41 7.51 5.75
N THR A 96 -17.70 7.33 6.00
CA THR A 96 -18.33 7.68 7.28
C THR A 96 -17.70 7.00 8.51
N ARG A 97 -16.94 5.93 8.30
CA ARG A 97 -16.22 5.22 9.38
C ARG A 97 -14.86 5.83 9.69
N HIS A 98 -14.37 6.76 8.87
CA HIS A 98 -13.07 7.40 9.11
C HIS A 98 -13.19 8.47 10.19
N HIS A 99 -12.28 8.49 11.15
CA HIS A 99 -12.33 9.41 12.30
C HIS A 99 -12.30 10.89 11.92
N LEU A 100 -11.66 11.24 10.79
CA LEU A 100 -11.62 12.60 10.26
C LEU A 100 -12.79 12.91 9.30
N HIS A 101 -13.72 11.96 9.06
CA HIS A 101 -14.79 12.15 8.08
C HIS A 101 -15.60 13.42 8.35
N ALA A 102 -16.05 13.62 9.58
CA ALA A 102 -16.87 14.77 9.97
C ALA A 102 -16.15 16.12 9.73
N GLN A 103 -14.81 16.13 9.80
CA GLN A 103 -14.00 17.33 9.57
C GLN A 103 -13.72 17.57 8.08
N VAL A 104 -13.70 16.52 7.25
CA VAL A 104 -13.27 16.58 5.84
C VAL A 104 -14.44 16.59 4.86
N VAL A 105 -15.59 16.04 5.21
CA VAL A 105 -16.74 15.87 4.31
C VAL A 105 -17.22 17.19 3.66
N ASN A 106 -17.05 18.31 4.37
CA ASN A 106 -17.45 19.63 3.91
C ASN A 106 -16.25 20.56 3.64
N THR A 107 -15.02 20.05 3.59
CA THR A 107 -13.83 20.85 3.29
C THR A 107 -13.44 20.72 1.83
N THR A 108 -12.85 21.76 1.28
CA THR A 108 -12.25 21.71 -0.06
C THR A 108 -10.92 20.96 -0.04
N LEU A 109 -10.44 20.56 -1.21
CA LEU A 109 -9.11 19.94 -1.32
C LEU A 109 -8.02 20.86 -0.81
N ILE A 110 -8.09 22.17 -1.15
CA ILE A 110 -7.09 23.16 -0.73
C ILE A 110 -7.05 23.30 0.79
N ASP A 111 -8.21 23.35 1.46
CA ASP A 111 -8.27 23.45 2.93
C ASP A 111 -7.67 22.20 3.58
N PHE A 112 -7.99 21.02 3.04
CA PHE A 112 -7.44 19.75 3.50
C PHE A 112 -5.90 19.71 3.44
N VAL A 113 -5.31 20.18 2.33
CA VAL A 113 -3.86 20.09 2.13
C VAL A 113 -3.09 21.27 2.71
N SER A 114 -3.76 22.35 3.09
CA SER A 114 -3.12 23.56 3.69
C SER A 114 -2.72 23.39 5.16
N GLY A 115 -3.05 22.25 5.81
CA GLY A 115 -2.56 21.92 7.15
C GLY A 115 -3.50 22.31 8.28
N GLN A 116 -4.76 22.60 8.01
CA GLN A 116 -5.77 22.86 9.04
C GLN A 116 -6.19 21.59 9.81
N LEU A 117 -5.84 20.43 9.29
CA LEU A 117 -6.13 19.12 9.88
C LEU A 117 -4.83 18.44 10.29
N ASP A 118 -4.79 17.95 11.53
CA ASP A 118 -3.69 17.14 12.03
C ASP A 118 -3.78 15.70 11.45
N ALA A 119 -3.38 15.60 10.20
CA ALA A 119 -3.34 14.35 9.47
C ALA A 119 -1.88 14.06 9.07
N GLU A 120 -1.15 13.41 9.96
CA GLU A 120 0.26 13.01 9.74
C GLU A 120 0.49 12.27 8.41
N GLU A 121 -0.57 11.64 7.88
CA GLU A 121 -0.52 10.91 6.61
C GLU A 121 -0.49 11.83 5.38
N VAL A 122 -0.83 13.12 5.51
CA VAL A 122 -0.89 14.09 4.40
C VAL A 122 0.51 14.54 3.99
N GLU A 123 1.46 14.58 4.95
CA GLU A 123 2.79 15.14 4.74
C GLU A 123 3.87 14.06 4.88
N ASN A 124 4.57 13.78 3.78
CA ASN A 124 5.69 12.82 3.72
C ASN A 124 5.40 11.47 4.44
N GLY A 125 4.15 10.98 4.31
CA GLY A 125 3.68 9.81 5.05
C GLY A 125 4.37 8.51 4.64
N GLN A 126 4.90 8.40 3.43
CA GLN A 126 5.66 7.24 2.99
C GLN A 126 7.05 7.23 3.61
N VAL A 127 7.76 8.36 3.60
CA VAL A 127 9.03 8.52 4.31
C VAL A 127 8.84 8.19 5.78
N ARG A 128 7.84 8.77 6.43
CA ARG A 128 7.53 8.52 7.84
C ARG A 128 7.47 7.03 8.18
N GLN A 129 6.67 6.26 7.45
CA GLN A 129 6.51 4.83 7.76
C GLN A 129 7.75 4.00 7.43
N ILE A 130 8.40 4.26 6.29
CA ILE A 130 9.58 3.51 5.86
C ILE A 130 10.82 3.88 6.68
N ALA A 131 10.95 5.12 7.16
CA ALA A 131 12.02 5.51 8.08
C ALA A 131 11.80 5.00 9.52
N GLY A 132 10.59 4.54 9.85
CA GLY A 132 10.25 4.16 11.22
C GLY A 132 9.95 5.34 12.14
N LEU A 133 9.62 6.52 11.61
CA LEU A 133 9.37 7.72 12.39
C LEU A 133 7.96 7.68 13.00
N THR A 134 7.86 7.57 14.30
CA THR A 134 6.58 7.49 15.03
C THR A 134 6.06 8.86 15.49
N ARG A 135 6.93 9.87 15.56
CA ARG A 135 6.61 11.25 15.98
C ARG A 135 7.48 12.25 15.23
N GLY A 136 7.05 13.52 15.22
CA GLY A 136 7.79 14.60 14.57
C GLY A 136 7.49 14.74 13.07
N VAL A 137 8.11 15.71 12.43
CA VAL A 137 8.00 15.96 10.98
C VAL A 137 9.19 15.31 10.29
N PRO A 138 8.97 14.49 9.22
CA PRO A 138 10.07 13.89 8.49
C PRO A 138 11.04 14.92 7.90
N ASP A 139 12.33 14.64 7.99
CA ASP A 139 13.41 15.47 7.46
C ASP A 139 14.32 14.72 6.47
N ALA A 140 15.41 15.35 6.03
CA ALA A 140 16.35 14.76 5.08
C ALA A 140 17.06 13.52 5.64
N SER A 141 17.28 13.45 6.96
CA SER A 141 17.89 12.27 7.60
C SER A 141 16.92 11.09 7.60
N ASP A 142 15.62 11.34 7.80
CA ASP A 142 14.57 10.34 7.68
C ASP A 142 14.45 9.81 6.25
N LEU A 143 14.56 10.70 5.25
CA LEU A 143 14.57 10.29 3.85
C LEU A 143 15.77 9.36 3.55
N ALA A 144 16.96 9.72 4.03
CA ALA A 144 18.15 8.88 3.85
C ALA A 144 17.95 7.51 4.49
N ARG A 145 17.43 7.47 5.72
CA ARG A 145 17.09 6.22 6.43
C ARG A 145 16.01 5.43 5.70
N ALA A 146 14.97 6.06 5.18
CA ALA A 146 13.94 5.40 4.39
C ALA A 146 14.53 4.72 3.14
N LYS A 147 15.39 5.43 2.39
CA LYS A 147 16.08 4.86 1.22
C LYS A 147 16.95 3.66 1.60
N GLN A 148 17.70 3.76 2.68
CA GLN A 148 18.51 2.65 3.19
C GLN A 148 17.65 1.44 3.55
N ASN A 149 16.55 1.63 4.28
CA ASN A 149 15.64 0.58 4.68
C ASN A 149 14.98 -0.13 3.47
N LEU A 150 14.66 0.61 2.40
CA LEU A 150 14.15 0.03 1.17
C LEU A 150 15.18 -0.89 0.49
N VAL A 151 16.46 -0.55 0.55
CA VAL A 151 17.54 -1.34 -0.08
C VAL A 151 17.91 -2.55 0.74
N GLU A 152 18.08 -2.38 2.06
CA GLU A 152 18.72 -3.37 2.94
C GLU A 152 17.72 -4.37 3.53
N ALA A 153 16.48 -3.91 3.82
CA ALA A 153 15.51 -4.73 4.54
C ALA A 153 14.30 -5.16 3.71
N CYS A 154 13.98 -4.40 2.64
CA CYS A 154 12.82 -4.73 1.83
C CYS A 154 13.17 -5.74 0.73
N ARG A 155 12.57 -6.93 0.84
CA ARG A 155 12.71 -7.98 -0.17
C ARG A 155 12.05 -7.63 -1.50
N VAL A 156 10.91 -6.92 -1.45
CA VAL A 156 10.22 -6.36 -2.61
C VAL A 156 9.71 -4.97 -2.26
N VAL A 157 10.05 -4.00 -3.09
CA VAL A 157 9.47 -2.66 -3.11
C VAL A 157 8.58 -2.56 -4.33
N GLY A 158 7.25 -2.64 -4.13
CA GLY A 158 6.27 -2.55 -5.22
C GLY A 158 5.82 -1.12 -5.48
N LEU A 159 5.28 -0.88 -6.68
CA LEU A 159 4.69 0.38 -7.10
C LEU A 159 3.21 0.17 -7.44
N VAL A 160 2.34 1.05 -6.91
CA VAL A 160 0.89 0.98 -7.20
C VAL A 160 0.61 1.21 -8.67
N GLU A 161 1.37 2.09 -9.31
CA GLU A 161 1.26 2.41 -10.73
C GLU A 161 1.68 1.24 -11.63
N ARG A 162 2.53 0.36 -11.13
CA ARG A 162 2.98 -0.88 -11.79
C ARG A 162 2.54 -2.13 -11.01
N PHE A 163 1.28 -2.15 -10.59
CA PHE A 163 0.77 -3.12 -9.63
C PHE A 163 0.89 -4.58 -10.09
N ASP A 164 0.58 -4.88 -11.36
CA ASP A 164 0.65 -6.24 -11.89
C ASP A 164 2.09 -6.79 -11.85
N GLU A 165 3.06 -5.97 -12.22
CA GLU A 165 4.48 -6.34 -12.18
C GLU A 165 4.95 -6.52 -10.73
N SER A 166 4.53 -5.60 -9.84
CA SER A 166 4.84 -5.68 -8.40
C SER A 166 4.29 -6.95 -7.76
N ILE A 167 3.08 -7.37 -8.13
CA ILE A 167 2.46 -8.60 -7.62
C ILE A 167 3.16 -9.85 -8.15
N ILE A 168 3.62 -9.84 -9.41
CA ILE A 168 4.39 -10.97 -9.96
C ILE A 168 5.78 -11.05 -9.32
N LEU A 169 6.44 -9.92 -9.03
CA LEU A 169 7.66 -9.90 -8.22
C LEU A 169 7.43 -10.52 -6.84
N LEU A 170 6.37 -10.12 -6.14
CA LEU A 170 6.01 -10.73 -4.85
C LEU A 170 5.75 -12.23 -4.97
N LYS A 171 4.99 -12.65 -5.99
CA LYS A 171 4.73 -14.08 -6.25
C LYS A 171 6.04 -14.86 -6.36
N ARG A 172 6.99 -14.38 -7.17
CA ARG A 172 8.29 -15.04 -7.36
C ARG A 172 9.12 -15.04 -6.08
N SER A 173 9.19 -13.89 -5.42
CA SER A 173 10.00 -13.69 -4.22
C SER A 173 9.49 -14.50 -3.02
N LEU A 174 8.17 -14.63 -2.86
CA LEU A 174 7.54 -15.27 -1.70
C LEU A 174 7.00 -16.68 -2.00
N GLY A 175 7.17 -17.19 -3.22
CA GLY A 175 6.67 -18.51 -3.61
C GLY A 175 5.14 -18.60 -3.66
N TRP A 176 4.45 -17.49 -3.92
CA TRP A 176 2.99 -17.45 -3.94
C TRP A 176 2.40 -18.18 -5.15
N ARG A 177 1.18 -18.70 -4.99
CA ARG A 177 0.32 -19.14 -6.11
C ARG A 177 -0.05 -17.91 -6.95
N ILE A 178 -0.67 -18.12 -8.13
CA ILE A 178 -1.14 -17.03 -8.99
C ILE A 178 -2.03 -16.07 -8.17
N PRO A 179 -1.61 -14.80 -7.99
CA PRO A 179 -2.23 -13.88 -7.05
C PRO A 179 -3.38 -13.10 -7.71
N PHE A 180 -4.40 -13.80 -8.23
CA PHE A 180 -5.56 -13.14 -8.81
C PHE A 180 -6.18 -12.12 -7.85
N TYR A 181 -6.61 -10.98 -8.39
CA TYR A 181 -7.21 -9.92 -7.60
C TYR A 181 -8.32 -9.19 -8.35
N VAL A 182 -9.19 -8.53 -7.60
CA VAL A 182 -10.11 -7.54 -8.13
C VAL A 182 -9.67 -6.19 -7.58
N ARG A 183 -9.42 -5.22 -8.46
CA ARG A 183 -9.11 -3.85 -8.02
C ARG A 183 -10.31 -3.31 -7.27
N LYS A 184 -10.12 -2.98 -6.00
CA LYS A 184 -11.12 -2.29 -5.19
C LYS A 184 -10.76 -0.80 -5.19
N ASN A 185 -11.79 0.05 -5.31
CA ASN A 185 -11.65 1.51 -5.19
C ASN A 185 -10.69 2.15 -6.21
N VAL A 186 -10.84 1.81 -7.49
CA VAL A 186 -10.16 2.55 -8.58
C VAL A 186 -10.82 3.93 -8.69
N THR A 187 -10.17 4.93 -8.17
CA THR A 187 -10.63 6.32 -8.31
C THR A 187 -10.35 6.80 -9.73
N GLN A 188 -11.38 6.97 -10.54
CA GLN A 188 -11.33 7.34 -11.97
C GLN A 188 -11.43 8.85 -12.19
N ALA A 189 -11.19 9.74 -11.34
CA ALA A 189 -11.27 11.15 -11.67
C ALA A 189 -9.89 11.80 -11.64
N ALA A 190 -9.48 12.32 -12.79
CA ALA A 190 -8.52 13.42 -12.84
C ALA A 190 -9.11 14.63 -12.06
N PRO A 191 -8.28 15.51 -11.49
CA PRO A 191 -8.75 16.79 -10.98
C PRO A 191 -9.52 17.51 -12.08
N SER A 192 -10.60 18.18 -11.72
CA SER A 192 -11.24 19.16 -12.61
C SER A 192 -10.20 20.22 -12.97
N SER A 193 -10.26 20.79 -14.15
CA SER A 193 -9.34 21.85 -14.61
C SER A 193 -9.67 23.21 -13.96
N ASP A 194 -9.89 23.23 -12.65
CA ASP A 194 -10.17 24.45 -11.91
C ASP A 194 -8.87 24.99 -11.28
N SER A 195 -8.66 26.30 -11.28
CA SER A 195 -7.47 26.96 -10.75
C SER A 195 -7.21 26.67 -9.26
N SER A 196 -8.26 26.36 -8.50
CA SER A 196 -8.15 25.93 -7.09
C SER A 196 -7.51 24.53 -6.96
N ASP A 197 -7.73 23.65 -7.93
CA ASP A 197 -7.12 22.33 -7.96
C ASP A 197 -5.61 22.43 -8.25
N ASP A 198 -5.19 23.32 -9.15
CA ASP A 198 -3.76 23.54 -9.43
C ASP A 198 -3.00 24.05 -8.21
N GLN A 199 -3.59 25.00 -7.46
CA GLN A 199 -3.01 25.48 -6.21
C GLN A 199 -2.89 24.39 -5.15
N ALA A 200 -3.92 23.56 -5.00
CA ALA A 200 -3.90 22.42 -4.08
C ALA A 200 -2.82 21.39 -4.48
N LEU A 201 -2.66 21.11 -5.77
CA LEU A 201 -1.61 20.22 -6.28
C LEU A 201 -0.21 20.74 -5.97
N ASP A 202 0.03 22.05 -6.07
CA ASP A 202 1.31 22.64 -5.74
C ASP A 202 1.60 22.60 -4.24
N ILE A 203 0.59 22.76 -3.39
CA ILE A 203 0.72 22.56 -1.95
C ILE A 203 1.08 21.12 -1.63
N ILE A 204 0.39 20.15 -2.25
CA ILE A 204 0.69 18.72 -2.08
C ILE A 204 2.14 18.42 -2.44
N LYS A 205 2.62 18.91 -3.59
CA LYS A 205 4.00 18.67 -4.04
C LYS A 205 5.02 19.24 -3.06
N ARG A 206 4.82 20.50 -2.60
CA ARG A 206 5.74 21.13 -1.62
C ARG A 206 5.77 20.37 -0.29
N ARG A 207 4.61 20.01 0.26
CA ARG A 207 4.51 19.29 1.54
C ARG A 207 4.96 17.83 1.45
N ASN A 208 5.01 17.25 0.27
CA ASN A 208 5.45 15.87 0.05
C ASN A 208 6.75 15.79 -0.76
N ALA A 209 7.62 16.79 -0.66
CA ALA A 209 8.88 16.82 -1.40
C ALA A 209 9.78 15.62 -1.09
N LEU A 210 9.84 15.19 0.17
CA LEU A 210 10.61 13.99 0.56
C LEU A 210 9.96 12.70 0.05
N ASP A 211 8.64 12.60 0.08
CA ASP A 211 7.92 11.46 -0.50
C ASP A 211 8.13 11.38 -2.02
N ILE A 212 8.18 12.52 -2.73
CA ILE A 212 8.45 12.56 -4.17
C ILE A 212 9.85 12.01 -4.46
N GLU A 213 10.85 12.43 -3.70
CA GLU A 213 12.22 11.94 -3.86
C GLU A 213 12.33 10.45 -3.49
N LEU A 214 11.67 10.01 -2.41
CA LEU A 214 11.61 8.60 -2.05
C LEU A 214 10.93 7.76 -3.13
N TYR A 215 9.85 8.26 -3.73
CA TYR A 215 9.13 7.57 -4.79
C TYR A 215 9.97 7.44 -6.07
N GLN A 216 10.68 8.49 -6.48
CA GLN A 216 11.64 8.43 -7.59
C GLN A 216 12.72 7.37 -7.34
N PHE A 217 13.32 7.40 -6.15
CA PHE A 217 14.28 6.38 -5.75
C PHE A 217 13.69 4.96 -5.77
N ALA A 218 12.44 4.79 -5.32
CA ALA A 218 11.75 3.51 -5.37
C ALA A 218 11.46 3.05 -6.81
N CYS A 219 11.18 3.96 -7.74
CA CYS A 219 11.05 3.64 -9.16
C CYS A 219 12.37 3.08 -9.73
N ASP A 220 13.51 3.71 -9.42
CA ASP A 220 14.82 3.23 -9.85
C ASP A 220 15.17 1.87 -9.25
N LEU A 221 14.84 1.69 -7.97
CA LEU A 221 15.03 0.41 -7.27
C LEU A 221 14.16 -0.69 -7.88
N PHE A 222 12.91 -0.37 -8.21
CA PHE A 222 11.98 -1.28 -8.86
C PHE A 222 12.47 -1.71 -10.24
N GLU A 223 12.99 -0.77 -11.05
CA GLU A 223 13.60 -1.11 -12.35
C GLU A 223 14.81 -2.04 -12.18
N LYS A 224 15.64 -1.82 -11.15
CA LYS A 224 16.75 -2.73 -10.84
C LYS A 224 16.24 -4.12 -10.44
N GLN A 225 15.16 -4.20 -9.67
CA GLN A 225 14.53 -5.49 -9.32
C GLN A 225 14.01 -6.21 -10.57
N ILE A 226 13.28 -5.51 -11.46
CA ILE A 226 12.78 -6.09 -12.72
C ILE A 226 13.90 -6.60 -13.63
N ARG A 227 15.00 -5.84 -13.76
CA ARG A 227 16.16 -6.25 -14.61
C ARG A 227 16.86 -7.51 -14.11
N ARG A 228 16.74 -7.83 -12.82
CA ARG A 228 17.30 -9.07 -12.23
C ARG A 228 16.42 -10.29 -12.50
N GLU A 229 15.19 -10.07 -12.94
CA GLU A 229 14.27 -11.13 -13.26
C GLU A 229 14.62 -11.82 -14.57
N SER A 230 14.12 -13.03 -14.78
CA SER A 230 14.35 -13.80 -16.00
C SER A 230 13.77 -13.07 -17.24
N PHE A 231 14.31 -13.37 -18.41
CA PHE A 231 13.81 -12.91 -19.70
C PHE A 231 12.29 -13.14 -19.89
N PHE A 232 11.74 -14.17 -19.24
CA PHE A 232 10.32 -14.50 -19.31
C PHE A 232 9.41 -13.66 -18.38
N PHE A 233 9.96 -12.78 -17.54
CA PHE A 233 9.16 -11.98 -16.61
C PHE A 233 8.10 -11.09 -17.31
N PRO A 234 8.39 -10.35 -18.40
CA PRO A 234 7.37 -9.54 -19.09
C PRO A 234 6.23 -10.41 -19.66
N MET A 235 6.57 -11.59 -20.17
CA MET A 235 5.59 -12.55 -20.69
C MET A 235 4.69 -13.06 -19.55
N GLU A 236 5.25 -13.43 -18.39
CA GLU A 236 4.48 -13.85 -17.23
C GLU A 236 3.51 -12.77 -16.75
N VAL A 237 3.95 -11.50 -16.71
CA VAL A 237 3.09 -10.36 -16.39
C VAL A 237 1.96 -10.21 -17.40
N SER A 238 2.24 -10.36 -18.70
CA SER A 238 1.23 -10.25 -19.76
C SER A 238 0.19 -11.38 -19.67
N VAL A 239 0.64 -12.61 -19.47
CA VAL A 239 -0.24 -13.76 -19.25
C VAL A 239 -1.07 -13.57 -17.99
N PHE A 240 -0.46 -13.12 -16.90
CA PHE A 240 -1.17 -12.83 -15.66
C PHE A 240 -2.26 -11.78 -15.86
N ARG A 241 -1.99 -10.67 -16.58
CA ARG A 241 -2.97 -9.63 -16.89
C ARG A 241 -4.19 -10.20 -17.62
N ALA A 242 -3.96 -11.02 -18.65
CA ALA A 242 -5.02 -11.67 -19.41
C ALA A 242 -5.86 -12.61 -18.52
N LEU A 243 -5.22 -13.49 -17.76
CA LEU A 243 -5.90 -14.42 -16.85
C LEU A 243 -6.65 -13.70 -15.73
N ASN A 244 -6.07 -12.62 -15.17
CA ASN A 244 -6.74 -11.85 -14.12
C ASN A 244 -7.96 -11.09 -14.65
N ALA A 245 -7.94 -10.64 -15.91
CA ALA A 245 -9.09 -10.02 -16.56
C ALA A 245 -10.24 -11.05 -16.74
N THR A 246 -9.97 -12.24 -17.25
CA THR A 246 -10.98 -13.30 -17.43
C THR A 246 -11.57 -13.79 -16.10
N ALA A 247 -10.75 -13.94 -15.06
CA ALA A 247 -11.21 -14.31 -13.72
C ALA A 247 -12.17 -13.26 -13.10
N ARG A 248 -12.08 -12.00 -13.51
CA ARG A 248 -13.02 -10.94 -13.10
C ARG A 248 -14.38 -11.12 -13.74
N PHE A 249 -14.43 -11.42 -15.03
CA PHE A 249 -15.68 -11.63 -15.76
C PHE A 249 -16.44 -12.85 -15.23
N GLY A 250 -15.76 -13.97 -14.96
CA GLY A 250 -16.38 -15.15 -14.37
C GLY A 250 -17.02 -14.90 -13.00
N ARG A 251 -16.41 -14.10 -12.13
CA ARG A 251 -16.96 -13.73 -10.81
C ARG A 251 -18.10 -12.71 -10.90
N ALA A 252 -18.06 -11.81 -11.85
CA ALA A 252 -19.17 -10.88 -12.10
C ALA A 252 -20.41 -11.62 -12.62
N GLY A 253 -20.22 -12.58 -13.54
CA GLY A 253 -21.29 -13.44 -14.05
C GLY A 253 -21.92 -14.31 -12.95
N MET A 254 -21.12 -14.90 -12.04
CA MET A 254 -21.66 -15.71 -10.94
C MET A 254 -22.44 -14.84 -9.91
N ARG A 255 -22.02 -13.60 -9.65
CA ARG A 255 -22.78 -12.69 -8.77
C ARG A 255 -24.09 -12.23 -9.42
N ALA A 256 -24.09 -11.93 -10.71
CA ALA A 256 -25.32 -11.58 -11.44
C ALA A 256 -26.31 -12.75 -11.45
N ALA A 257 -25.85 -13.97 -11.68
CA ALA A 257 -26.68 -15.18 -11.64
C ALA A 257 -27.23 -15.49 -10.23
N SER A 258 -26.49 -15.20 -9.16
CA SER A 258 -26.97 -15.37 -7.79
C SER A 258 -28.04 -14.34 -7.40
N VAL A 259 -27.92 -13.11 -7.88
CA VAL A 259 -28.92 -12.03 -7.65
C VAL A 259 -30.21 -12.30 -8.42
N LEU A 260 -30.13 -12.89 -9.61
CA LEU A 260 -31.32 -13.29 -10.38
C LEU A 260 -32.06 -14.46 -9.72
N ARG A 261 -31.34 -15.45 -9.18
CA ARG A 261 -31.96 -16.58 -8.45
C ARG A 261 -32.60 -16.21 -7.11
N SER A 262 -32.18 -15.12 -6.47
CA SER A 262 -32.77 -14.63 -5.23
C SER A 262 -34.00 -13.72 -5.44
N ARG A 263 -34.38 -13.41 -6.69
CA ARG A 263 -35.59 -12.65 -7.03
C ARG A 263 -36.75 -13.57 -7.44
N ASP A 264 -36.50 -14.83 -7.71
CA ASP A 264 -37.50 -15.82 -8.10
C ASP A 264 -37.83 -16.82 -6.98
N ALA A 265 -37.39 -16.51 -5.74
CA ALA A 265 -37.71 -17.22 -4.50
C ALA A 265 -38.34 -16.24 -3.49
#